data_84cd0ce21dc2e8e2d8e19d53bbe21585
#
_entry.id   84cd0ce21dc2e8e2d8e19d53bbe21585
#
_cell.length_a   1.000
_cell.length_b   1.000
_cell.length_c   1.000
_cell.angle_alpha   90.00
_cell.angle_beta   90.00
_cell.angle_gamma   90.00
#
_symmetry.space_group_name_H-M   'P 1'
#
loop_
_entity.id
_entity.type
_entity.pdbx_description
1 polymer ?
#
loop_
_entity_poly.entity_id
_entity_poly.type
_entity_poly.pdbx_seq_one_letter_code
_entity_poly.pdbx_strand_id
1 'polypeptide(L)'
;AHPHLAGPDLGIGDDKAEGFQQADHRTPMLSLDNTYDEADFRAFGDRLYKALGGSGLELIIEPKVDGVAVSLTYEEGRFVRAVTRGNGTRGDDVTANVSLIRDIPRTLKGAPEVLEVRGEIYMELEEFQRLNAEREAVGEALYANPRNLAAGTVKLLDAEEAARRRLSIVCYGLGACEPADAFGTLKEFKAKLKSWGFPVRDDIDVRHGIDAAWEAIQKLDKLRRGFPFPTDGAVVKVNRIEDQRRAGTTSKFPHWAVAFKFPPDQADTVLRSISMQVGRTGVITPVAELEPVLLAGSTVARATLHNAGEIAKKDIREGDTVRIQKAGEIIPQVLSVVLEKRPADARPFDFEGRLKELGLDATREGEEAAYRLRAPSREMKIRRLIHFAGKQCLDIDGLGEAVAEQLVDLGLVDAPVDALAVTAPQWRLLEGFKEKSVDNMMSGLAAAGKRELWRAIHALGIPNVGMQTAKDLARHFKSMDALADAKKPDLLITKVGKKGGVSHESIIAGVGKEVSDSILSFFSDPNHRDWVKAMRKAGLNLIEASAGGSVEGIAGKTFVLTGTLPTLGRDEARDLIEKAGGKVSGSVSKKTDYVVAGEEAGSKLTKAQELGVPVIDEAALRKMLGG
;
A
#
# COMPACT_ATOMS: atom_id res chain seq x y z
N ALA A 1 23.61 3.34 11.10
CA ALA A 1 22.17 3.19 11.21
C ALA A 1 21.55 4.59 11.22
N HIS A 2 20.81 4.95 10.18
CA HIS A 2 20.10 6.24 10.09
C HIS A 2 18.62 5.98 10.40
N PRO A 3 18.14 6.25 11.64
CA PRO A 3 16.76 5.95 12.05
C PRO A 3 15.70 6.75 11.29
N HIS A 4 16.08 7.78 10.55
CA HIS A 4 15.16 8.67 9.83
C HIS A 4 14.86 8.22 8.38
N LEU A 5 15.44 7.11 7.92
CA LEU A 5 15.17 6.52 6.60
C LEU A 5 14.26 5.29 6.67
N ALA A 6 13.87 4.86 7.87
CA ALA A 6 12.75 3.94 8.03
C ALA A 6 11.47 4.74 7.76
N GLY A 7 11.03 4.77 6.52
CA GLY A 7 9.64 5.10 6.21
C GLY A 7 8.72 4.16 7.00
N PRO A 8 7.44 4.55 7.24
CA PRO A 8 6.51 3.68 7.94
C PRO A 8 6.52 2.31 7.27
N ASP A 9 6.57 1.26 8.10
CA ASP A 9 6.51 -0.13 7.69
C ASP A 9 5.23 -0.32 6.84
N LEU A 10 5.38 -0.09 5.55
CA LEU A 10 4.34 -0.37 4.57
C LEU A 10 4.31 -1.88 4.49
N GLY A 11 3.47 -2.47 5.32
CA GLY A 11 3.11 -3.87 5.22
C GLY A 11 2.87 -4.23 3.76
N ILE A 12 2.97 -5.50 3.38
CA ILE A 12 2.67 -5.97 2.02
C ILE A 12 1.38 -5.28 1.59
N GLY A 13 1.51 -4.29 0.68
CA GLY A 13 0.36 -3.52 0.21
C GLY A 13 -0.63 -4.50 -0.42
N ASP A 14 -1.84 -4.55 0.11
CA ASP A 14 -2.92 -5.36 -0.48
C ASP A 14 -3.34 -4.68 -1.79
N ASP A 15 -3.03 -5.31 -2.93
CA ASP A 15 -3.34 -4.80 -4.26
C ASP A 15 -4.70 -5.30 -4.80
N LYS A 16 -5.57 -5.85 -3.94
CA LYS A 16 -6.90 -6.35 -4.31
C LYS A 16 -7.83 -5.25 -4.81
N ALA A 17 -8.55 -5.52 -5.89
CA ALA A 17 -9.52 -4.63 -6.48
C ALA A 17 -10.95 -5.14 -6.29
N GLU A 18 -11.90 -4.23 -6.14
CA GLU A 18 -13.33 -4.58 -6.15
C GLU A 18 -13.76 -4.99 -7.56
N GLY A 19 -14.55 -6.06 -7.67
CA GLY A 19 -15.08 -6.58 -8.94
C GLY A 19 -14.34 -7.80 -9.49
N PHE A 20 -13.17 -8.18 -8.92
CA PHE A 20 -12.47 -9.41 -9.27
C PHE A 20 -12.74 -10.52 -8.25
N GLN A 21 -12.86 -11.76 -8.73
CA GLN A 21 -12.87 -12.91 -7.85
C GLN A 21 -11.49 -13.05 -7.19
N GLN A 22 -11.49 -13.47 -5.93
CA GLN A 22 -10.27 -13.69 -5.18
C GLN A 22 -9.84 -15.15 -5.29
N ALA A 23 -8.55 -15.39 -5.46
CA ALA A 23 -7.98 -16.74 -5.50
C ALA A 23 -6.79 -16.86 -4.55
N ASP A 24 -6.66 -18.00 -3.91
CA ASP A 24 -5.55 -18.33 -3.04
C ASP A 24 -4.33 -18.78 -3.86
N HIS A 25 -3.13 -18.41 -3.39
CA HIS A 25 -1.88 -18.92 -3.96
C HIS A 25 -1.57 -20.32 -3.39
N ARG A 26 -1.16 -21.27 -4.24
CA ARG A 26 -0.73 -22.61 -3.80
C ARG A 26 0.52 -22.52 -2.91
N THR A 27 1.40 -21.56 -3.19
CA THR A 27 2.54 -21.19 -2.34
C THR A 27 2.58 -19.69 -2.17
N PRO A 28 2.89 -19.15 -0.96
CA PRO A 28 2.88 -17.70 -0.71
C PRO A 28 3.77 -16.91 -1.69
N MET A 29 3.26 -15.80 -2.20
CA MET A 29 4.01 -14.83 -3.00
C MET A 29 4.64 -13.78 -2.08
N LEU A 30 5.82 -14.09 -1.54
CA LEU A 30 6.52 -13.23 -0.60
C LEU A 30 7.07 -11.97 -1.28
N SER A 31 7.19 -10.89 -0.52
CA SER A 31 7.96 -9.71 -0.92
C SER A 31 9.46 -10.02 -0.81
N LEU A 32 10.31 -9.14 -1.35
CA LEU A 32 11.75 -9.20 -1.14
C LEU A 32 12.16 -8.19 -0.06
N ASP A 33 13.15 -8.55 0.74
CA ASP A 33 13.85 -7.59 1.58
C ASP A 33 14.67 -6.63 0.70
N ASN A 34 14.86 -5.39 1.16
CA ASN A 34 15.57 -4.38 0.38
C ASN A 34 16.94 -4.08 1.00
N THR A 35 17.92 -3.85 0.11
CA THR A 35 19.23 -3.30 0.45
C THR A 35 19.47 -2.06 -0.41
N TYR A 36 20.18 -1.07 0.12
CA TYR A 36 20.34 0.23 -0.51
C TYR A 36 21.81 0.60 -0.76
N ASP A 37 22.72 -0.07 -0.07
CA ASP A 37 24.16 0.12 -0.22
C ASP A 37 24.93 -1.21 -0.18
N GLU A 38 26.22 -1.13 -0.43
CA GLU A 38 27.12 -2.30 -0.46
C GLU A 38 27.18 -3.00 0.91
N ALA A 39 27.15 -2.25 2.01
CA ALA A 39 27.25 -2.81 3.35
C ALA A 39 26.00 -3.66 3.69
N ASP A 40 24.82 -3.17 3.36
CA ASP A 40 23.56 -3.90 3.50
C ASP A 40 23.56 -5.18 2.67
N PHE A 41 24.03 -5.07 1.41
CA PHE A 41 24.12 -6.22 0.51
C PHE A 41 25.13 -7.28 1.02
N ARG A 42 26.29 -6.86 1.53
CA ARG A 42 27.27 -7.77 2.14
C ARG A 42 26.73 -8.43 3.39
N ALA A 43 26.00 -7.69 4.23
CA ALA A 43 25.33 -8.25 5.40
C ALA A 43 24.27 -9.32 5.04
N PHE A 44 23.56 -9.16 3.92
CA PHE A 44 22.73 -10.23 3.36
C PHE A 44 23.57 -11.46 3.01
N GLY A 45 24.71 -11.27 2.34
CA GLY A 45 25.65 -12.36 2.00
C GLY A 45 26.13 -13.14 3.22
N ASP A 46 26.52 -12.44 4.28
CA ASP A 46 26.99 -13.06 5.54
C ASP A 46 25.90 -13.93 6.18
N ARG A 47 24.64 -13.42 6.20
CA ARG A 47 23.49 -14.21 6.69
C ARG A 47 23.28 -15.46 5.86
N LEU A 48 23.40 -15.32 4.52
CA LEU A 48 23.21 -16.42 3.58
C LEU A 48 24.30 -17.49 3.72
N TYR A 49 25.57 -17.08 3.82
CA TYR A 49 26.70 -17.99 4.06
C TYR A 49 26.57 -18.74 5.38
N LYS A 50 26.14 -18.06 6.43
CA LYS A 50 25.88 -18.69 7.73
C LYS A 50 24.76 -19.74 7.66
N ALA A 51 23.70 -19.45 6.92
CA ALA A 51 22.57 -20.36 6.79
C ALA A 51 22.89 -21.60 5.93
N LEU A 52 23.71 -21.45 4.89
CA LEU A 52 23.98 -22.50 3.91
C LEU A 52 25.36 -23.19 4.06
N GLY A 53 26.22 -22.65 4.93
CA GLY A 53 27.49 -23.30 5.32
C GLY A 53 28.64 -23.16 4.31
N GLY A 54 28.69 -22.06 3.53
CA GLY A 54 29.80 -21.84 2.60
C GLY A 54 29.71 -20.56 1.77
N SER A 55 30.87 -20.13 1.24
CA SER A 55 31.01 -18.90 0.42
C SER A 55 30.89 -19.11 -1.10
N GLY A 56 30.81 -20.36 -1.56
CA GLY A 56 30.79 -20.70 -3.00
C GLY A 56 29.41 -20.80 -3.63
N LEU A 57 28.43 -20.05 -3.11
CA LEU A 57 27.07 -20.09 -3.60
C LEU A 57 26.93 -19.50 -5.00
N GLU A 58 26.18 -20.20 -5.85
CA GLU A 58 25.75 -19.64 -7.13
C GLU A 58 24.56 -18.70 -6.92
N LEU A 59 24.70 -17.47 -7.38
CA LEU A 59 23.69 -16.42 -7.31
C LEU A 59 23.25 -16.02 -8.71
N ILE A 60 21.97 -15.81 -8.90
CA ILE A 60 21.39 -15.21 -10.10
C ILE A 60 21.13 -13.74 -9.84
N ILE A 61 21.61 -12.89 -10.74
CA ILE A 61 21.39 -11.45 -10.72
C ILE A 61 20.53 -11.07 -11.93
N GLU A 62 19.45 -10.39 -11.70
CA GLU A 62 18.49 -9.99 -12.73
C GLU A 62 17.94 -8.58 -12.48
N PRO A 63 17.49 -7.85 -13.53
CA PRO A 63 16.82 -6.57 -13.34
C PRO A 63 15.56 -6.72 -12.50
N LYS A 64 15.35 -5.79 -11.57
CA LYS A 64 14.09 -5.66 -10.86
C LYS A 64 13.13 -4.83 -11.71
N VAL A 65 12.34 -5.52 -12.53
CA VAL A 65 11.33 -4.88 -13.37
C VAL A 65 10.24 -4.27 -12.49
N ASP A 66 9.83 -3.06 -12.80
CA ASP A 66 8.82 -2.33 -12.07
C ASP A 66 7.45 -2.49 -12.75
N GLY A 67 6.64 -3.40 -12.21
CA GLY A 67 5.35 -3.81 -12.76
C GLY A 67 4.39 -4.35 -11.73
N VAL A 68 3.65 -5.39 -12.10
CA VAL A 68 2.65 -6.09 -11.30
C VAL A 68 3.02 -7.56 -11.18
N ALA A 69 3.28 -8.01 -9.96
CA ALA A 69 3.60 -9.42 -9.72
C ALA A 69 2.39 -10.32 -9.93
N VAL A 70 2.57 -11.40 -10.66
CA VAL A 70 1.54 -12.39 -10.99
C VAL A 70 2.07 -13.81 -10.86
N SER A 71 1.19 -14.73 -10.45
CA SER A 71 1.39 -16.18 -10.53
C SER A 71 0.55 -16.73 -11.67
N LEU A 72 1.20 -17.42 -12.62
CA LEU A 72 0.58 -18.12 -13.74
C LEU A 72 0.54 -19.60 -13.41
N THR A 73 -0.65 -20.20 -13.33
CA THR A 73 -0.81 -21.62 -13.05
C THR A 73 -1.07 -22.39 -14.33
N TYR A 74 -0.30 -23.45 -14.52
CA TYR A 74 -0.47 -24.45 -15.57
C TYR A 74 -0.78 -25.79 -14.93
N GLU A 75 -1.79 -26.49 -15.44
CA GLU A 75 -2.15 -27.85 -15.07
C GLU A 75 -2.10 -28.73 -16.33
N GLU A 76 -1.39 -29.86 -16.25
CA GLU A 76 -1.14 -30.73 -17.40
C GLU A 76 -0.60 -29.95 -18.64
N GLY A 77 0.22 -28.93 -18.39
CA GLY A 77 0.76 -28.05 -19.41
C GLY A 77 -0.22 -27.03 -20.01
N ARG A 78 -1.46 -26.92 -19.52
CA ARG A 78 -2.44 -25.93 -19.98
C ARG A 78 -2.51 -24.75 -19.02
N PHE A 79 -2.51 -23.52 -19.55
CA PHE A 79 -2.74 -22.31 -18.76
C PHE A 79 -4.16 -22.32 -18.20
N VAL A 80 -4.31 -22.29 -16.88
CA VAL A 80 -5.62 -22.36 -16.21
C VAL A 80 -5.93 -21.11 -15.40
N ARG A 81 -4.92 -20.41 -14.87
CA ARG A 81 -5.17 -19.26 -13.98
C ARG A 81 -4.01 -18.27 -13.92
N ALA A 82 -4.36 -16.99 -13.72
CA ALA A 82 -3.43 -15.94 -13.34
C ALA A 82 -3.96 -15.18 -12.13
N VAL A 83 -3.14 -15.01 -11.10
CA VAL A 83 -3.50 -14.37 -9.83
C VAL A 83 -2.48 -13.29 -9.49
N THR A 84 -2.91 -12.06 -9.18
CA THR A 84 -2.01 -11.01 -8.69
C THR A 84 -1.45 -11.38 -7.31
N ARG A 85 -0.33 -10.78 -6.89
CA ARG A 85 0.26 -11.07 -5.58
C ARG A 85 -0.73 -10.88 -4.42
N GLY A 86 -1.56 -9.83 -4.48
CA GLY A 86 -2.47 -9.49 -3.38
C GLY A 86 -1.73 -9.26 -2.07
N ASN A 87 -2.20 -9.88 -1.01
CA ASN A 87 -1.55 -9.85 0.31
C ASN A 87 -0.45 -10.92 0.50
N GLY A 88 -0.08 -11.61 -0.58
CA GLY A 88 0.92 -12.68 -0.58
C GLY A 88 0.35 -14.08 -0.41
N THR A 89 -0.82 -14.27 0.18
CA THR A 89 -1.52 -15.56 0.28
C THR A 89 -2.73 -15.63 -0.64
N ARG A 90 -3.33 -14.48 -0.96
CA ARG A 90 -4.54 -14.35 -1.78
C ARG A 90 -4.47 -13.10 -2.64
N GLY A 91 -4.84 -13.20 -3.91
CA GLY A 91 -4.84 -12.10 -4.87
C GLY A 91 -6.07 -12.07 -5.76
N ASP A 92 -6.14 -11.11 -6.68
CA ASP A 92 -7.21 -11.00 -7.66
C ASP A 92 -6.98 -12.01 -8.79
N ASP A 93 -8.01 -12.75 -9.17
CA ASP A 93 -8.02 -13.58 -10.37
C ASP A 93 -8.15 -12.68 -11.61
N VAL A 94 -7.04 -12.50 -12.29
CA VAL A 94 -6.91 -11.67 -13.50
C VAL A 94 -6.75 -12.50 -14.77
N THR A 95 -7.17 -13.75 -14.73
CA THR A 95 -6.98 -14.73 -15.80
C THR A 95 -7.51 -14.21 -17.15
N ALA A 96 -8.67 -13.56 -17.17
CA ALA A 96 -9.25 -13.02 -18.40
C ALA A 96 -8.31 -12.02 -19.09
N ASN A 97 -7.84 -11.00 -18.36
CA ASN A 97 -6.96 -9.95 -18.91
C ASN A 97 -5.56 -10.47 -19.23
N VAL A 98 -4.97 -11.26 -18.33
CA VAL A 98 -3.64 -11.86 -18.51
C VAL A 98 -3.63 -12.83 -19.68
N SER A 99 -4.75 -13.47 -19.91
CA SER A 99 -4.91 -14.35 -21.08
C SER A 99 -4.78 -13.61 -22.42
N LEU A 100 -4.88 -12.31 -22.49
CA LEU A 100 -4.74 -11.50 -23.71
C LEU A 100 -3.28 -11.08 -23.97
N ILE A 101 -2.38 -11.29 -23.01
CA ILE A 101 -0.95 -11.01 -23.17
C ILE A 101 -0.35 -12.04 -24.13
N ARG A 102 0.21 -11.56 -25.24
CA ARG A 102 0.74 -12.43 -26.32
C ARG A 102 1.91 -13.28 -25.89
N ASP A 103 2.70 -12.78 -24.94
CA ASP A 103 3.93 -13.41 -24.46
C ASP A 103 3.68 -14.59 -23.52
N ILE A 104 2.43 -14.91 -23.21
CA ILE A 104 2.06 -16.00 -22.31
C ILE A 104 1.59 -17.21 -23.11
N PRO A 105 2.40 -18.31 -23.18
CA PRO A 105 2.00 -19.52 -23.89
C PRO A 105 0.76 -20.16 -23.26
N ARG A 106 -0.16 -20.61 -24.10
CA ARG A 106 -1.39 -21.30 -23.64
C ARG A 106 -1.16 -22.75 -23.26
N THR A 107 -0.13 -23.35 -23.85
CA THR A 107 0.22 -24.76 -23.62
C THR A 107 1.73 -24.93 -23.55
N LEU A 108 2.17 -25.76 -22.61
CA LEU A 108 3.58 -26.07 -22.35
C LEU A 108 3.78 -27.58 -22.61
N LYS A 109 4.56 -27.93 -23.63
CA LYS A 109 4.86 -29.34 -23.93
C LYS A 109 5.85 -29.93 -22.93
N GLY A 110 5.47 -31.05 -22.28
CA GLY A 110 6.32 -31.72 -21.30
C GLY A 110 6.56 -30.88 -20.05
N ALA A 111 5.58 -30.09 -19.64
CA ALA A 111 5.55 -29.42 -18.36
C ALA A 111 5.23 -30.41 -17.23
N PRO A 112 5.60 -30.10 -15.98
CA PRO A 112 5.10 -30.78 -14.79
C PRO A 112 3.57 -30.82 -14.74
N GLU A 113 3.00 -31.76 -13.97
CA GLU A 113 1.55 -31.90 -13.80
C GLU A 113 0.93 -30.59 -13.28
N VAL A 114 1.57 -29.98 -12.27
CA VAL A 114 1.28 -28.64 -11.80
C VAL A 114 2.53 -27.77 -11.90
N LEU A 115 2.37 -26.58 -12.46
CA LEU A 115 3.45 -25.61 -12.57
C LEU A 115 2.91 -24.19 -12.31
N GLU A 116 3.42 -23.53 -11.28
CA GLU A 116 3.26 -22.09 -11.09
C GLU A 116 4.50 -21.34 -11.57
N VAL A 117 4.31 -20.47 -12.57
CA VAL A 117 5.34 -19.54 -13.07
C VAL A 117 5.09 -18.16 -12.50
N ARG A 118 6.06 -17.60 -11.78
CA ARG A 118 5.97 -16.24 -11.23
C ARG A 118 6.63 -15.24 -12.16
N GLY A 119 5.94 -14.14 -12.41
CA GLY A 119 6.41 -13.09 -13.31
C GLY A 119 5.96 -11.71 -12.86
N GLU A 120 6.52 -10.71 -13.55
CA GLU A 120 6.12 -9.31 -13.45
C GLU A 120 5.51 -8.89 -14.78
N ILE A 121 4.24 -8.49 -14.75
CA ILE A 121 3.58 -7.86 -15.91
C ILE A 121 3.94 -6.39 -15.90
N TYR A 122 4.40 -5.88 -17.02
CA TYR A 122 4.84 -4.50 -17.16
C TYR A 122 4.38 -3.89 -18.48
N MET A 123 4.48 -2.58 -18.57
CA MET A 123 4.29 -1.83 -19.81
C MET A 123 5.64 -1.32 -20.29
N GLU A 124 5.93 -1.53 -21.57
CA GLU A 124 7.14 -0.98 -22.19
C GLU A 124 7.08 0.55 -22.23
N LEU A 125 8.24 1.19 -22.13
CA LEU A 125 8.34 2.66 -22.13
C LEU A 125 7.82 3.27 -23.43
N GLU A 126 8.03 2.61 -24.56
CA GLU A 126 7.52 3.05 -25.87
C GLU A 126 5.98 3.01 -25.92
N GLU A 127 5.37 1.94 -25.43
CA GLU A 127 3.91 1.81 -25.36
C GLU A 127 3.30 2.83 -24.41
N PHE A 128 3.92 3.08 -23.27
CA PHE A 128 3.51 4.12 -22.33
C PHE A 128 3.53 5.52 -22.97
N GLN A 129 4.58 5.83 -23.72
CA GLN A 129 4.69 7.10 -24.46
C GLN A 129 3.61 7.20 -25.54
N ARG A 130 3.35 6.12 -26.29
CA ARG A 130 2.30 6.07 -27.33
C ARG A 130 0.93 6.37 -26.73
N LEU A 131 0.57 5.71 -25.62
CA LEU A 131 -0.72 5.91 -24.96
C LEU A 131 -0.87 7.33 -24.41
N ASN A 132 0.21 7.92 -23.87
CA ASN A 132 0.17 9.30 -23.41
C ASN A 132 0.07 10.31 -24.55
N ALA A 133 0.71 10.07 -25.69
CA ALA A 133 0.55 10.90 -26.88
C ALA A 133 -0.90 10.88 -27.43
N GLU A 134 -1.55 9.72 -27.41
CA GLU A 134 -2.97 9.60 -27.79
C GLU A 134 -3.89 10.40 -26.86
N ARG A 135 -3.65 10.37 -25.54
CA ARG A 135 -4.43 11.15 -24.57
C ARG A 135 -4.20 12.65 -24.72
N GLU A 136 -2.96 13.06 -24.93
CA GLU A 136 -2.60 14.46 -25.15
C GLU A 136 -3.31 15.02 -26.39
N ALA A 137 -3.38 14.24 -27.47
CA ALA A 137 -4.04 14.65 -28.72
C ALA A 137 -5.55 14.91 -28.54
N VAL A 138 -6.20 14.28 -27.54
CA VAL A 138 -7.62 14.48 -27.23
C VAL A 138 -7.84 15.33 -25.97
N GLY A 139 -6.78 15.91 -25.40
CA GLY A 139 -6.86 16.81 -24.24
C GLY A 139 -7.14 16.11 -22.90
N GLU A 140 -6.90 14.81 -22.82
CA GLU A 140 -7.07 14.05 -21.58
C GLU A 140 -5.84 14.10 -20.67
N ALA A 141 -6.05 13.90 -19.36
CA ALA A 141 -4.95 13.83 -18.39
C ALA A 141 -4.01 12.66 -18.68
N LEU A 142 -2.71 12.89 -18.65
CA LEU A 142 -1.70 11.88 -18.94
C LEU A 142 -1.60 10.83 -17.81
N TYR A 143 -1.22 9.62 -18.15
CA TYR A 143 -0.87 8.60 -17.17
C TYR A 143 0.44 8.97 -16.44
N ALA A 144 0.47 8.76 -15.13
CA ALA A 144 1.57 9.22 -14.28
C ALA A 144 2.86 8.39 -14.44
N ASN A 145 2.73 7.06 -14.57
CA ASN A 145 3.87 6.16 -14.76
C ASN A 145 3.44 4.82 -15.36
N PRO A 146 4.37 4.08 -16.01
CA PRO A 146 4.05 2.83 -16.69
C PRO A 146 3.63 1.70 -15.73
N ARG A 147 4.15 1.63 -14.49
CA ARG A 147 3.76 0.63 -13.50
C ARG A 147 2.29 0.76 -13.11
N ASN A 148 1.86 2.00 -12.74
CA ASN A 148 0.47 2.23 -12.35
C ASN A 148 -0.49 1.98 -13.51
N LEU A 149 -0.07 2.32 -14.74
CA LEU A 149 -0.85 2.03 -15.93
C LEU A 149 -0.95 0.52 -16.19
N ALA A 150 0.14 -0.24 -16.05
CA ALA A 150 0.12 -1.69 -16.15
C ALA A 150 -0.81 -2.31 -15.08
N ALA A 151 -0.70 -1.86 -13.82
CA ALA A 151 -1.55 -2.32 -12.72
C ALA A 151 -3.04 -2.05 -12.97
N GLY A 152 -3.36 -0.84 -13.43
CA GLY A 152 -4.73 -0.48 -13.81
C GLY A 152 -5.23 -1.30 -14.99
N THR A 153 -4.38 -1.57 -15.98
CA THR A 153 -4.75 -2.34 -17.18
C THR A 153 -5.03 -3.80 -16.87
N VAL A 154 -4.19 -4.44 -16.04
CA VAL A 154 -4.41 -5.84 -15.58
C VAL A 154 -5.74 -5.97 -14.83
N LYS A 155 -6.20 -4.91 -14.18
CA LYS A 155 -7.41 -4.85 -13.36
C LYS A 155 -8.58 -4.12 -14.05
N LEU A 156 -8.57 -3.94 -15.35
CA LEU A 156 -9.72 -3.46 -16.09
C LEU A 156 -10.81 -4.54 -16.13
N LEU A 157 -12.05 -4.13 -15.86
CA LEU A 157 -13.21 -5.03 -16.00
C LEU A 157 -13.54 -5.29 -17.48
N ASP A 158 -13.18 -4.36 -18.36
CA ASP A 158 -13.30 -4.49 -19.81
C ASP A 158 -12.03 -5.10 -20.40
N ALA A 159 -12.10 -6.38 -20.77
CA ALA A 159 -10.99 -7.13 -21.34
C ALA A 159 -10.59 -6.62 -22.76
N GLU A 160 -11.52 -6.05 -23.54
CA GLU A 160 -11.22 -5.49 -24.86
C GLU A 160 -10.37 -4.23 -24.72
N GLU A 161 -10.70 -3.36 -23.77
CA GLU A 161 -9.91 -2.18 -23.45
C GLU A 161 -8.53 -2.59 -22.91
N ALA A 162 -8.45 -3.63 -22.06
CA ALA A 162 -7.18 -4.17 -21.58
C ALA A 162 -6.29 -4.66 -22.74
N ALA A 163 -6.89 -5.32 -23.76
CA ALA A 163 -6.17 -5.83 -24.91
C ALA A 163 -5.57 -4.75 -25.83
N ARG A 164 -6.15 -3.54 -25.84
CA ARG A 164 -5.64 -2.39 -26.62
C ARG A 164 -4.33 -1.85 -26.06
N ARG A 165 -4.07 -2.08 -24.77
CA ARG A 165 -2.87 -1.65 -24.07
C ARG A 165 -1.89 -2.83 -24.03
N ARG A 166 -0.82 -2.72 -24.80
CA ARG A 166 0.16 -3.80 -24.93
C ARG A 166 0.92 -3.99 -23.64
N LEU A 167 0.62 -5.08 -22.91
CA LEU A 167 1.36 -5.51 -21.75
C LEU A 167 2.32 -6.61 -22.15
N SER A 168 3.49 -6.63 -21.49
CA SER A 168 4.50 -7.67 -21.58
C SER A 168 4.70 -8.33 -20.21
N ILE A 169 5.36 -9.49 -20.17
CA ILE A 169 5.69 -10.20 -18.94
C ILE A 169 7.15 -10.61 -18.93
N VAL A 170 7.78 -10.55 -17.76
CA VAL A 170 9.05 -11.24 -17.49
C VAL A 170 8.85 -12.28 -16.41
N CYS A 171 9.24 -13.53 -16.69
CA CYS A 171 9.13 -14.61 -15.73
C CYS A 171 10.43 -14.74 -14.92
N TYR A 172 10.31 -14.66 -13.59
CA TYR A 172 11.48 -14.58 -12.69
C TYR A 172 11.56 -15.70 -11.66
N GLY A 173 10.51 -16.51 -11.46
CA GLY A 173 10.53 -17.47 -10.38
C GLY A 173 9.59 -18.65 -10.56
N LEU A 174 9.86 -19.70 -9.80
CA LEU A 174 9.07 -20.90 -9.67
C LEU A 174 8.18 -20.77 -8.41
N GLY A 175 6.90 -21.08 -8.55
CA GLY A 175 5.97 -21.27 -7.45
C GLY A 175 5.78 -22.75 -7.12
N ALA A 176 4.52 -23.19 -6.98
CA ALA A 176 4.20 -24.61 -6.84
C ALA A 176 4.62 -25.40 -8.08
N CYS A 177 5.14 -26.61 -7.86
CA CYS A 177 5.56 -27.51 -8.93
C CYS A 177 5.36 -28.97 -8.48
N GLU A 178 4.72 -29.77 -9.33
CA GLU A 178 4.52 -31.20 -9.10
C GLU A 178 5.01 -31.99 -10.32
N PRO A 179 6.03 -32.83 -10.17
CA PRO A 179 6.79 -33.12 -8.94
C PRO A 179 7.68 -31.94 -8.49
N ALA A 180 7.90 -31.83 -7.17
CA ALA A 180 8.61 -30.70 -6.55
C ALA A 180 10.10 -30.59 -6.94
N ASP A 181 10.70 -31.65 -7.42
CA ASP A 181 12.10 -31.80 -7.84
C ASP A 181 12.29 -31.71 -9.37
N ALA A 182 11.26 -31.29 -10.11
CA ALA A 182 11.32 -31.17 -11.57
C ALA A 182 12.47 -30.25 -12.07
N PHE A 183 12.95 -29.33 -11.21
CA PHE A 183 14.06 -28.44 -11.51
C PHE A 183 15.07 -28.41 -10.37
N GLY A 184 16.36 -28.51 -10.67
CA GLY A 184 17.45 -28.41 -9.71
C GLY A 184 17.87 -26.97 -9.45
N THR A 185 17.79 -26.10 -10.46
CA THR A 185 18.24 -24.71 -10.41
C THR A 185 17.26 -23.76 -11.09
N LEU A 186 17.29 -22.49 -10.69
CA LEU A 186 16.53 -21.43 -11.38
C LEU A 186 17.03 -21.24 -12.82
N LYS A 187 18.33 -21.44 -13.09
CA LYS A 187 18.89 -21.36 -14.43
C LYS A 187 18.27 -22.42 -15.36
N GLU A 188 18.16 -23.68 -14.90
CA GLU A 188 17.48 -24.74 -15.64
C GLU A 188 16.00 -24.41 -15.87
N PHE A 189 15.31 -23.95 -14.85
CA PHE A 189 13.92 -23.52 -14.96
C PHE A 189 13.74 -22.42 -16.01
N LYS A 190 14.60 -21.39 -16.00
CA LYS A 190 14.55 -20.29 -16.98
C LYS A 190 14.87 -20.78 -18.42
N ALA A 191 15.82 -21.68 -18.57
CA ALA A 191 16.09 -22.28 -19.88
C ALA A 191 14.86 -23.06 -20.40
N LYS A 192 14.16 -23.74 -19.49
CA LYS A 192 12.93 -24.44 -19.83
C LYS A 192 11.78 -23.47 -20.18
N LEU A 193 11.61 -22.38 -19.44
CA LEU A 193 10.66 -21.31 -19.78
C LEU A 193 10.90 -20.79 -21.20
N LYS A 194 12.16 -20.52 -21.55
CA LYS A 194 12.53 -20.09 -22.92
C LYS A 194 12.13 -21.12 -23.97
N SER A 195 12.34 -22.40 -23.70
CA SER A 195 11.95 -23.49 -24.61
C SER A 195 10.42 -23.64 -24.78
N TRP A 196 9.66 -23.18 -23.83
CA TRP A 196 8.18 -23.13 -23.88
C TRP A 196 7.63 -21.85 -24.53
N GLY A 197 8.53 -20.90 -24.89
CA GLY A 197 8.14 -19.67 -25.59
C GLY A 197 7.86 -18.48 -24.69
N PHE A 198 8.18 -18.55 -23.38
CA PHE A 198 8.16 -17.36 -22.55
C PHE A 198 9.30 -16.41 -22.90
N PRO A 199 9.09 -15.10 -22.84
CA PRO A 199 10.16 -14.14 -22.95
C PRO A 199 11.06 -14.24 -21.73
N VAL A 200 12.23 -14.81 -21.91
CA VAL A 200 13.28 -14.91 -20.90
C VAL A 200 14.47 -14.07 -21.35
N ARG A 201 14.97 -13.23 -20.47
CA ARG A 201 16.16 -12.44 -20.77
C ARG A 201 17.41 -13.31 -20.84
N ASP A 202 18.24 -13.08 -21.84
CA ASP A 202 19.49 -13.80 -22.05
C ASP A 202 20.65 -13.24 -21.20
N ASP A 203 20.50 -12.02 -20.65
CA ASP A 203 21.49 -11.31 -19.83
C ASP A 203 21.39 -11.62 -18.32
N ILE A 204 20.83 -12.77 -17.97
CA ILE A 204 20.84 -13.27 -16.60
C ILE A 204 22.28 -13.65 -16.23
N ASP A 205 22.80 -12.95 -15.25
CA ASP A 205 24.16 -13.14 -14.79
C ASP A 205 24.20 -14.15 -13.62
N VAL A 206 24.85 -15.31 -13.84
CA VAL A 206 25.09 -16.29 -12.77
C VAL A 206 26.49 -16.07 -12.23
N ARG A 207 26.59 -15.80 -10.94
CA ARG A 207 27.83 -15.46 -10.25
C ARG A 207 28.10 -16.36 -9.07
N HIS A 208 29.37 -16.56 -8.76
CA HIS A 208 29.80 -17.29 -7.57
C HIS A 208 30.25 -16.32 -6.49
N GLY A 209 29.51 -16.32 -5.39
CA GLY A 209 29.81 -15.48 -4.23
C GLY A 209 29.34 -14.03 -4.34
N ILE A 210 29.40 -13.32 -3.21
CA ILE A 210 28.84 -11.98 -3.03
C ILE A 210 29.64 -10.91 -3.78
N ASP A 211 30.96 -11.02 -3.88
CA ASP A 211 31.78 -10.02 -4.57
C ASP A 211 31.45 -9.98 -6.08
N ALA A 212 31.41 -11.16 -6.72
CA ALA A 212 31.04 -11.24 -8.13
C ALA A 212 29.57 -10.84 -8.39
N ALA A 213 28.68 -11.09 -7.44
CA ALA A 213 27.30 -10.61 -7.50
C ALA A 213 27.22 -9.09 -7.39
N TRP A 214 28.04 -8.48 -6.53
CA TRP A 214 28.12 -7.02 -6.40
C TRP A 214 28.59 -6.35 -7.70
N GLU A 215 29.65 -6.88 -8.34
CA GLU A 215 30.09 -6.41 -9.65
C GLU A 215 28.97 -6.48 -10.72
N ALA A 216 28.19 -7.56 -10.70
CA ALA A 216 27.08 -7.72 -11.63
C ALA A 216 25.94 -6.70 -11.34
N ILE A 217 25.65 -6.39 -10.08
CA ILE A 217 24.69 -5.33 -9.68
C ILE A 217 25.16 -3.98 -10.23
N GLN A 218 26.44 -3.63 -10.03
CA GLN A 218 26.99 -2.36 -10.52
C GLN A 218 26.96 -2.26 -12.06
N LYS A 219 27.21 -3.38 -12.74
CA LYS A 219 27.07 -3.45 -14.20
C LYS A 219 25.62 -3.22 -14.64
N LEU A 220 24.68 -3.84 -13.94
CA LEU A 220 23.26 -3.72 -14.23
C LEU A 220 22.76 -2.28 -14.04
N ASP A 221 23.21 -1.56 -13.00
CA ASP A 221 22.87 -0.15 -12.79
C ASP A 221 23.30 0.74 -13.97
N LYS A 222 24.47 0.47 -14.55
CA LYS A 222 24.95 1.20 -15.74
C LYS A 222 24.10 0.91 -16.98
N LEU A 223 23.59 -0.31 -17.12
CA LEU A 223 22.84 -0.77 -18.30
C LEU A 223 21.34 -0.43 -18.22
N ARG A 224 20.77 -0.20 -17.02
CA ARG A 224 19.33 -0.09 -16.82
C ARG A 224 18.64 0.99 -17.64
N ARG A 225 19.36 2.08 -17.97
CA ARG A 225 18.81 3.18 -18.79
C ARG A 225 18.54 2.80 -20.24
N GLY A 226 19.14 1.70 -20.71
CA GLY A 226 18.89 1.15 -22.05
C GLY A 226 17.80 0.08 -22.11
N PHE A 227 17.16 -0.25 -20.99
CA PHE A 227 16.09 -1.24 -20.98
C PHE A 227 14.77 -0.64 -21.52
N PRO A 228 13.98 -1.42 -22.27
CA PRO A 228 12.68 -0.98 -22.78
C PRO A 228 11.60 -0.91 -21.71
N PHE A 229 11.93 -1.20 -20.45
CA PHE A 229 11.02 -1.24 -19.31
C PHE A 229 11.61 -0.53 -18.09
N PRO A 230 10.75 -0.02 -17.18
CA PRO A 230 11.23 0.59 -15.94
C PRO A 230 11.88 -0.46 -15.03
N THR A 231 13.03 -0.09 -14.44
CA THR A 231 13.83 -0.93 -13.54
C THR A 231 14.28 -0.10 -12.35
N ASP A 232 13.92 -0.52 -11.15
CA ASP A 232 14.18 0.18 -9.89
C ASP A 232 15.34 -0.44 -9.08
N GLY A 233 15.92 -1.54 -9.55
CA GLY A 233 16.95 -2.24 -8.83
C GLY A 233 17.43 -3.51 -9.51
N ALA A 234 18.14 -4.32 -8.76
CA ALA A 234 18.53 -5.68 -9.10
C ALA A 234 17.88 -6.66 -8.11
N VAL A 235 17.58 -7.86 -8.56
CA VAL A 235 17.19 -8.97 -7.68
C VAL A 235 18.30 -10.01 -7.69
N VAL A 236 18.76 -10.37 -6.50
CA VAL A 236 19.77 -11.42 -6.30
C VAL A 236 19.11 -12.62 -5.64
N LYS A 237 19.30 -13.81 -6.21
CA LYS A 237 18.68 -15.06 -5.73
C LYS A 237 19.69 -16.19 -5.72
N VAL A 238 19.58 -17.10 -4.76
CA VAL A 238 20.31 -18.38 -4.80
C VAL A 238 19.83 -19.20 -5.98
N ASN A 239 20.75 -19.74 -6.79
CA ASN A 239 20.41 -20.48 -8.00
C ASN A 239 19.85 -21.87 -7.71
N ARG A 240 20.43 -22.62 -6.75
CA ARG A 240 19.98 -23.99 -6.41
C ARG A 240 18.69 -23.96 -5.60
N ILE A 241 17.66 -24.66 -6.08
CA ILE A 241 16.33 -24.70 -5.44
C ILE A 241 16.39 -25.39 -4.08
N GLU A 242 17.22 -26.41 -3.93
CA GLU A 242 17.45 -27.07 -2.64
C GLU A 242 18.02 -26.11 -1.60
N ASP A 243 18.99 -25.27 -1.99
CA ASP A 243 19.58 -24.26 -1.10
C ASP A 243 18.56 -23.17 -0.74
N GLN A 244 17.65 -22.81 -1.64
CA GLN A 244 16.53 -21.91 -1.31
C GLN A 244 15.63 -22.51 -0.22
N ARG A 245 15.30 -23.81 -0.32
CA ARG A 245 14.50 -24.51 0.70
C ARG A 245 15.22 -24.56 2.04
N ARG A 246 16.53 -24.85 2.03
CA ARG A 246 17.37 -24.87 3.25
C ARG A 246 17.49 -23.49 3.91
N ALA A 247 17.65 -22.43 3.13
CA ALA A 247 17.68 -21.06 3.65
C ALA A 247 16.35 -20.63 4.25
N GLY A 248 15.23 -21.12 3.72
CA GLY A 248 13.91 -20.87 4.23
C GLY A 248 13.40 -19.46 3.99
N THR A 249 12.32 -19.11 4.71
CA THR A 249 11.61 -17.83 4.56
C THR A 249 11.17 -17.29 5.92
N THR A 250 10.96 -15.99 6.01
CA THR A 250 10.16 -15.37 7.07
C THR A 250 8.69 -15.35 6.65
N SER A 251 7.81 -14.80 7.48
CA SER A 251 6.42 -14.53 7.10
C SER A 251 6.28 -13.49 5.97
N LYS A 252 7.31 -12.66 5.72
CA LYS A 252 7.29 -11.57 4.74
C LYS A 252 8.27 -11.78 3.59
N PHE A 253 9.47 -12.31 3.84
CA PHE A 253 10.59 -12.36 2.91
C PHE A 253 11.28 -13.71 2.86
N PRO A 254 11.80 -14.14 1.70
CA PRO A 254 12.70 -15.27 1.60
C PRO A 254 14.11 -14.90 2.11
N HIS A 255 14.80 -15.82 2.77
CA HIS A 255 16.20 -15.62 3.18
C HIS A 255 17.19 -15.79 2.01
N TRP A 256 16.76 -16.43 0.93
CA TRP A 256 17.59 -16.78 -0.23
C TRP A 256 17.53 -15.77 -1.37
N ALA A 257 16.78 -14.67 -1.21
CA ALA A 257 16.68 -13.61 -2.21
C ALA A 257 16.59 -12.24 -1.55
N VAL A 258 17.14 -11.24 -2.24
CA VAL A 258 17.12 -9.83 -1.83
C VAL A 258 16.97 -8.93 -3.04
N ALA A 259 16.32 -7.79 -2.86
CA ALA A 259 16.30 -6.70 -3.83
C ALA A 259 17.36 -5.66 -3.46
N PHE A 260 18.24 -5.34 -4.37
CA PHE A 260 19.11 -4.18 -4.27
C PHE A 260 18.45 -3.01 -5.01
N LYS A 261 18.14 -1.94 -4.30
CA LYS A 261 17.52 -0.75 -4.88
C LYS A 261 18.58 0.20 -5.42
N PHE A 262 18.49 0.53 -6.70
CA PHE A 262 19.38 1.53 -7.29
C PHE A 262 19.10 2.93 -6.72
N PRO A 263 20.14 3.80 -6.70
CA PRO A 263 19.90 5.21 -6.39
C PRO A 263 18.82 5.77 -7.32
N PRO A 264 17.88 6.56 -6.77
CA PRO A 264 16.86 7.20 -7.59
C PRO A 264 17.48 8.07 -8.69
N ASP A 265 16.87 8.05 -9.86
CA ASP A 265 17.28 8.97 -10.92
C ASP A 265 17.08 10.41 -10.47
N GLN A 266 18.01 11.28 -10.88
CA GLN A 266 18.00 12.70 -10.60
C GLN A 266 17.98 13.50 -11.89
N ALA A 267 17.33 14.67 -11.86
CA ALA A 267 17.34 15.61 -12.96
C ALA A 267 17.49 17.03 -12.40
N ASP A 268 18.19 17.89 -13.15
CA ASP A 268 18.27 19.30 -12.86
C ASP A 268 17.23 20.04 -13.71
N THR A 269 16.46 20.93 -13.08
CA THR A 269 15.43 21.75 -13.74
C THR A 269 15.30 23.11 -13.07
N VAL A 270 14.68 24.08 -13.75
CA VAL A 270 14.47 25.43 -13.20
C VAL A 270 13.20 25.45 -12.34
N LEU A 271 13.34 25.99 -11.12
CA LEU A 271 12.24 26.31 -10.24
C LEU A 271 11.62 27.65 -10.67
N ARG A 272 10.46 27.63 -11.31
CA ARG A 272 9.76 28.82 -11.80
C ARG A 272 9.16 29.64 -10.66
N SER A 273 8.42 28.96 -9.77
CA SER A 273 7.73 29.60 -8.64
C SER A 273 7.43 28.56 -7.55
N ILE A 274 7.08 29.06 -6.35
CA ILE A 274 6.65 28.23 -5.22
C ILE A 274 5.17 28.49 -4.96
N SER A 275 4.35 27.48 -5.17
CA SER A 275 2.91 27.48 -4.85
C SER A 275 2.66 26.91 -3.45
N MET A 276 1.54 27.31 -2.83
CA MET A 276 1.12 26.84 -1.51
C MET A 276 -0.09 25.95 -1.63
N GLN A 277 0.04 24.67 -1.29
CA GLN A 277 -1.09 23.75 -1.25
C GLN A 277 -1.63 23.61 0.17
N VAL A 278 -2.94 23.74 0.31
CA VAL A 278 -3.63 23.52 1.59
C VAL A 278 -4.19 22.11 1.64
N GLY A 279 -3.71 21.31 2.58
CA GLY A 279 -4.21 19.97 2.85
C GLY A 279 -5.55 19.99 3.61
N ARG A 280 -6.24 18.85 3.65
CA ARG A 280 -7.52 18.69 4.37
C ARG A 280 -7.46 19.04 5.87
N THR A 281 -6.28 18.92 6.48
CA THR A 281 -6.06 19.26 7.89
C THR A 281 -5.66 20.72 8.10
N GLY A 282 -5.62 21.53 7.03
CA GLY A 282 -5.15 22.91 7.06
C GLY A 282 -3.64 23.06 7.01
N VAL A 283 -2.87 21.99 6.94
CA VAL A 283 -1.41 22.04 6.77
C VAL A 283 -1.10 22.60 5.39
N ILE A 284 -0.19 23.57 5.35
CA ILE A 284 0.28 24.22 4.12
C ILE A 284 1.58 23.56 3.69
N THR A 285 1.55 22.98 2.50
CA THR A 285 2.71 22.33 1.88
C THR A 285 3.19 23.17 0.70
N PRO A 286 4.42 23.69 0.72
CA PRO A 286 5.00 24.38 -0.43
C PRO A 286 5.33 23.38 -1.53
N VAL A 287 5.05 23.77 -2.78
CA VAL A 287 5.30 22.96 -3.97
C VAL A 287 6.09 23.79 -4.98
N ALA A 288 7.17 23.21 -5.48
CA ALA A 288 7.96 23.75 -6.56
C ALA A 288 7.22 23.56 -7.89
N GLU A 289 6.90 24.66 -8.58
CA GLU A 289 6.46 24.66 -9.97
C GLU A 289 7.71 24.71 -10.85
N LEU A 290 7.93 23.68 -11.64
CA LEU A 290 9.18 23.43 -12.34
C LEU A 290 9.05 23.60 -13.85
N GLU A 291 10.14 23.90 -14.50
CA GLU A 291 10.30 23.63 -15.93
C GLU A 291 10.11 22.12 -16.14
N PRO A 292 9.20 21.68 -17.05
CA PRO A 292 8.98 20.26 -17.24
C PRO A 292 10.26 19.52 -17.64
N VAL A 293 10.58 18.44 -16.93
CA VAL A 293 11.78 17.62 -17.16
C VAL A 293 11.45 16.14 -17.12
N LEU A 294 12.09 15.37 -17.98
CA LEU A 294 11.95 13.91 -17.96
C LEU A 294 12.75 13.33 -16.79
N LEU A 295 12.06 12.59 -15.91
CA LEU A 295 12.65 11.94 -14.75
C LEU A 295 12.04 10.56 -14.53
N ALA A 296 12.87 9.51 -14.58
CA ALA A 296 12.44 8.13 -14.41
C ALA A 296 11.19 7.79 -15.24
N GLY A 297 11.24 8.07 -16.56
CA GLY A 297 10.21 7.71 -17.55
C GLY A 297 8.91 8.54 -17.49
N SER A 298 8.86 9.63 -16.69
CA SER A 298 7.71 10.55 -16.69
C SER A 298 8.15 12.01 -16.70
N THR A 299 7.33 12.88 -17.29
CA THR A 299 7.56 14.34 -17.24
C THR A 299 7.14 14.88 -15.90
N VAL A 300 8.07 15.52 -15.20
CA VAL A 300 7.87 16.14 -13.88
C VAL A 300 7.85 17.64 -14.05
N ALA A 301 6.74 18.29 -13.66
CA ALA A 301 6.56 19.74 -13.65
C ALA A 301 6.35 20.29 -12.23
N ARG A 302 6.22 19.42 -11.23
CA ARG A 302 5.98 19.80 -9.83
C ARG A 302 6.74 18.89 -8.88
N ALA A 303 7.29 19.46 -7.79
CA ALA A 303 7.98 18.69 -6.76
C ALA A 303 7.66 19.24 -5.36
N THR A 304 7.59 18.37 -4.36
CA THR A 304 7.39 18.84 -3.00
C THR A 304 8.63 19.53 -2.44
N LEU A 305 8.39 20.61 -1.69
CA LEU A 305 9.40 21.29 -0.88
C LEU A 305 9.27 20.96 0.61
N HIS A 306 8.38 20.01 0.93
CA HIS A 306 8.05 19.52 2.26
C HIS A 306 7.46 20.59 3.19
N ASN A 307 8.26 21.58 3.64
CA ASN A 307 7.85 22.63 4.55
C ASN A 307 8.78 23.86 4.47
N ALA A 308 8.42 24.92 5.17
CA ALA A 308 9.21 26.16 5.21
C ALA A 308 10.65 25.95 5.73
N GLY A 309 10.83 25.05 6.70
CA GLY A 309 12.14 24.73 7.26
C GLY A 309 13.08 24.10 6.23
N GLU A 310 12.60 23.23 5.37
CA GLU A 310 13.39 22.60 4.30
C GLU A 310 13.76 23.63 3.20
N ILE A 311 12.87 24.57 2.88
CA ILE A 311 13.19 25.68 1.96
C ILE A 311 14.33 26.53 2.53
N ALA A 312 14.24 26.94 3.79
CA ALA A 312 15.26 27.73 4.45
C ALA A 312 16.58 26.97 4.59
N LYS A 313 16.54 25.69 5.00
CA LYS A 313 17.72 24.85 5.18
C LYS A 313 18.49 24.62 3.89
N LYS A 314 17.79 24.45 2.78
CA LYS A 314 18.37 24.24 1.44
C LYS A 314 18.62 25.54 0.70
N ASP A 315 18.24 26.69 1.27
CA ASP A 315 18.29 28.04 0.65
C ASP A 315 17.69 28.04 -0.76
N ILE A 316 16.47 27.47 -0.88
CA ILE A 316 15.77 27.36 -2.17
C ILE A 316 15.12 28.70 -2.50
N ARG A 317 15.36 29.18 -3.72
CA ARG A 317 14.85 30.46 -4.23
C ARG A 317 14.13 30.28 -5.56
N GLU A 318 13.13 31.10 -5.84
CA GLU A 318 12.50 31.12 -7.16
C GLU A 318 13.53 31.59 -8.21
N GLY A 319 13.55 30.90 -9.36
CA GLY A 319 14.57 31.07 -10.40
C GLY A 319 15.77 30.12 -10.28
N ASP A 320 15.95 29.44 -9.16
CA ASP A 320 17.07 28.49 -9.00
C ASP A 320 16.96 27.30 -9.98
N THR A 321 18.11 26.83 -10.42
CA THR A 321 18.20 25.45 -10.93
C THR A 321 18.27 24.51 -9.75
N VAL A 322 17.31 23.60 -9.67
CA VAL A 322 17.17 22.63 -8.57
C VAL A 322 17.38 21.21 -9.07
N ARG A 323 18.00 20.40 -8.24
CA ARG A 323 18.11 18.95 -8.45
C ARG A 323 16.93 18.25 -7.80
N ILE A 324 16.21 17.45 -8.60
CA ILE A 324 15.04 16.73 -8.15
C ILE A 324 15.24 15.22 -8.26
N GLN A 325 14.53 14.48 -7.43
CA GLN A 325 14.40 13.02 -7.52
C GLN A 325 12.98 12.60 -7.15
N LYS A 326 12.61 11.36 -7.45
CA LYS A 326 11.35 10.77 -6.94
C LYS A 326 11.63 10.03 -5.63
N ALA A 327 11.00 10.49 -4.53
CA ALA A 327 11.01 9.77 -3.26
C ALA A 327 10.12 8.53 -3.36
N GLY A 328 10.65 7.36 -2.98
CA GLY A 328 9.94 6.09 -3.10
C GLY A 328 9.47 5.80 -4.53
N GLU A 329 10.17 6.32 -5.55
CA GLU A 329 9.89 6.14 -6.98
C GLU A 329 8.59 6.82 -7.48
N ILE A 330 7.87 7.51 -6.61
CA ILE A 330 6.54 8.08 -6.93
C ILE A 330 6.53 9.61 -6.79
N ILE A 331 6.95 10.15 -5.65
CA ILE A 331 6.75 11.57 -5.30
C ILE A 331 7.99 12.39 -5.66
N PRO A 332 7.91 13.34 -6.63
CA PRO A 332 9.02 14.23 -6.92
C PRO A 332 9.31 15.16 -5.75
N GLN A 333 10.57 15.29 -5.37
CA GLN A 333 11.04 16.19 -4.32
C GLN A 333 12.30 16.94 -4.75
N VAL A 334 12.47 18.15 -4.24
CA VAL A 334 13.70 18.92 -4.43
C VAL A 334 14.75 18.46 -3.43
N LEU A 335 15.90 17.98 -3.95
CA LEU A 335 17.03 17.54 -3.14
C LEU A 335 17.90 18.70 -2.70
N SER A 336 18.35 19.47 -3.68
CA SER A 336 19.32 20.56 -3.49
C SER A 336 19.20 21.60 -4.58
N VAL A 337 19.84 22.74 -4.35
CA VAL A 337 20.04 23.78 -5.35
C VAL A 337 21.39 23.55 -6.05
N VAL A 338 21.44 23.82 -7.36
CA VAL A 338 22.67 23.85 -8.17
C VAL A 338 23.21 25.29 -8.12
N LEU A 339 23.99 25.61 -7.08
CA LEU A 339 24.41 26.97 -6.75
C LEU A 339 25.17 27.67 -7.90
N GLU A 340 25.90 26.91 -8.70
CA GLU A 340 26.66 27.44 -9.84
C GLU A 340 25.76 28.01 -10.96
N LYS A 341 24.48 27.63 -10.94
CA LYS A 341 23.47 28.09 -11.92
C LYS A 341 22.46 29.07 -11.33
N ARG A 342 22.68 29.53 -10.09
CA ARG A 342 21.76 30.46 -9.43
C ARG A 342 21.80 31.83 -10.12
N PRO A 343 20.64 32.41 -10.47
CA PRO A 343 20.56 33.79 -10.95
C PRO A 343 21.09 34.81 -9.90
N ALA A 344 21.80 35.83 -10.37
CA ALA A 344 22.40 36.83 -9.46
C ALA A 344 21.36 37.66 -8.69
N ASP A 345 20.15 37.76 -9.21
CA ASP A 345 19.01 38.49 -8.62
C ASP A 345 18.08 37.61 -7.79
N ALA A 346 18.36 36.30 -7.65
CA ALA A 346 17.56 35.38 -6.86
C ALA A 346 17.55 35.77 -5.37
N ARG A 347 16.35 36.04 -4.83
CA ARG A 347 16.15 36.46 -3.44
C ARG A 347 15.74 35.29 -2.57
N PRO A 348 16.11 35.27 -1.27
CA PRO A 348 15.58 34.29 -0.32
C PRO A 348 14.05 34.29 -0.35
N PHE A 349 13.45 33.07 -0.29
CA PHE A 349 12.01 32.94 -0.33
C PHE A 349 11.39 33.39 1.00
N ASP A 350 10.52 34.40 0.93
CA ASP A 350 9.73 34.85 2.09
C ASP A 350 8.45 34.07 2.20
N PHE A 351 8.48 33.00 3.02
CA PHE A 351 7.34 32.11 3.23
C PHE A 351 6.16 32.83 3.87
N GLU A 352 6.40 33.68 4.89
CA GLU A 352 5.34 34.40 5.59
C GLU A 352 4.77 35.53 4.73
N GLY A 353 5.59 36.22 3.98
CA GLY A 353 5.14 37.19 2.98
C GLY A 353 4.24 36.55 1.94
N ARG A 354 4.61 35.36 1.43
CA ARG A 354 3.79 34.62 0.46
C ARG A 354 2.45 34.20 1.06
N LEU A 355 2.39 33.77 2.33
CA LEU A 355 1.12 33.48 2.98
C LEU A 355 0.20 34.69 3.05
N LYS A 356 0.76 35.88 3.39
CA LYS A 356 0.01 37.14 3.43
C LYS A 356 -0.50 37.55 2.05
N GLU A 357 0.34 37.47 1.00
CA GLU A 357 -0.06 37.75 -0.39
C GLU A 357 -1.24 36.88 -0.84
N LEU A 358 -1.27 35.60 -0.43
CA LEU A 358 -2.34 34.68 -0.75
C LEU A 358 -3.55 34.75 0.19
N GLY A 359 -3.54 35.65 1.19
CA GLY A 359 -4.62 35.78 2.17
C GLY A 359 -4.76 34.56 3.08
N LEU A 360 -3.70 33.76 3.25
CA LEU A 360 -3.70 32.55 4.07
C LEU A 360 -3.34 32.91 5.52
N ASP A 361 -4.34 33.00 6.41
CA ASP A 361 -4.11 33.19 7.85
C ASP A 361 -3.66 31.88 8.48
N ALA A 362 -2.35 31.71 8.62
CA ALA A 362 -1.73 30.50 9.11
C ALA A 362 -0.78 30.77 10.27
N THR A 363 -0.62 29.79 11.12
CA THR A 363 0.33 29.82 12.24
C THR A 363 1.20 28.58 12.26
N ARG A 364 2.39 28.72 12.80
CA ARG A 364 3.29 27.62 13.11
C ARG A 364 3.05 27.19 14.55
N GLU A 365 2.73 25.91 14.77
CA GLU A 365 2.46 25.36 16.10
C GLU A 365 3.75 24.78 16.71
N GLY A 366 4.22 25.36 17.80
CA GLY A 366 5.39 24.89 18.56
C GLY A 366 6.66 24.76 17.72
N GLU A 367 7.37 23.64 17.88
CA GLU A 367 8.59 23.30 17.12
C GLU A 367 8.29 22.66 15.74
N GLU A 368 7.02 22.46 15.40
CA GLU A 368 6.65 21.89 14.10
C GLU A 368 7.15 22.78 12.94
N ALA A 369 7.70 22.13 11.91
CA ALA A 369 8.15 22.81 10.71
C ALA A 369 6.99 23.20 9.78
N ALA A 370 5.77 22.82 10.10
CA ALA A 370 4.56 23.01 9.28
C ALA A 370 3.75 24.23 9.70
N TYR A 371 3.26 24.98 8.72
CA TYR A 371 2.24 26.01 8.93
C TYR A 371 0.85 25.43 8.76
N ARG A 372 -0.09 25.85 9.62
CA ARG A 372 -1.48 25.39 9.60
C ARG A 372 -2.43 26.59 9.57
N LEU A 373 -3.45 26.53 8.73
CA LEU A 373 -4.51 27.54 8.70
C LEU A 373 -5.24 27.59 10.06
N ARG A 374 -5.52 28.83 10.50
CA ARG A 374 -6.31 29.09 11.73
C ARG A 374 -7.80 28.87 11.54
N ALA A 375 -8.29 29.06 10.32
CA ALA A 375 -9.69 28.84 9.95
C ALA A 375 -9.80 27.99 8.68
N PRO A 376 -10.90 27.25 8.49
CA PRO A 376 -11.12 26.49 7.27
C PRO A 376 -11.15 27.39 6.03
N SER A 377 -10.26 27.15 5.04
CA SER A 377 -10.31 27.79 3.73
C SER A 377 -11.23 27.05 2.77
N ARG A 378 -11.54 27.68 1.62
CA ARG A 378 -12.28 27.05 0.52
C ARG A 378 -11.63 25.72 0.10
N GLU A 379 -10.32 25.71 -0.12
CA GLU A 379 -9.57 24.52 -0.52
C GLU A 379 -9.65 23.42 0.53
N MET A 380 -9.58 23.79 1.81
CA MET A 380 -9.69 22.83 2.92
C MET A 380 -11.07 22.17 2.97
N LYS A 381 -12.15 22.96 2.75
CA LYS A 381 -13.52 22.43 2.65
C LYS A 381 -13.66 21.45 1.50
N ILE A 382 -13.17 21.80 0.32
CA ILE A 382 -13.15 20.94 -0.86
C ILE A 382 -12.37 19.65 -0.59
N ARG A 383 -11.15 19.71 -0.06
CA ARG A 383 -10.34 18.53 0.25
C ARG A 383 -10.94 17.65 1.35
N ARG A 384 -11.59 18.23 2.34
CA ARG A 384 -12.36 17.48 3.36
C ARG A 384 -13.55 16.75 2.74
N LEU A 385 -14.28 17.41 1.85
CA LEU A 385 -15.43 16.82 1.17
C LEU A 385 -15.04 15.68 0.25
N ILE A 386 -13.97 15.84 -0.55
CA ILE A 386 -13.42 14.78 -1.40
C ILE A 386 -12.97 13.58 -0.56
N HIS A 387 -12.30 13.82 0.58
CA HIS A 387 -11.93 12.73 1.48
C HIS A 387 -13.14 12.00 2.04
N PHE A 388 -14.13 12.74 2.53
CA PHE A 388 -15.36 12.22 3.11
C PHE A 388 -16.13 11.31 2.14
N ALA A 389 -16.22 11.74 0.87
CA ALA A 389 -16.88 11.01 -0.19
C ALA A 389 -16.02 9.88 -0.79
N GLY A 390 -14.71 9.87 -0.51
CA GLY A 390 -13.75 9.01 -1.16
C GLY A 390 -14.01 7.51 -1.00
N LYS A 391 -13.46 6.70 -1.91
CA LYS A 391 -13.64 5.24 -1.99
C LYS A 391 -13.30 4.50 -0.68
N GLN A 392 -12.30 4.98 0.08
CA GLN A 392 -11.92 4.41 1.37
C GLN A 392 -12.72 4.96 2.56
N CYS A 393 -13.63 5.89 2.31
CA CYS A 393 -14.53 6.50 3.28
C CYS A 393 -15.97 6.10 2.98
N LEU A 394 -16.84 7.04 2.72
CA LEU A 394 -18.28 6.76 2.46
C LEU A 394 -18.54 6.24 1.04
N ASP A 395 -17.56 6.33 0.14
CA ASP A 395 -17.62 5.82 -1.25
C ASP A 395 -18.88 6.34 -1.98
N ILE A 396 -19.01 7.68 -2.02
CA ILE A 396 -20.10 8.38 -2.69
C ILE A 396 -19.67 8.63 -4.15
N ASP A 397 -20.10 7.75 -5.03
CA ASP A 397 -19.76 7.84 -6.45
C ASP A 397 -20.29 9.14 -7.08
N GLY A 398 -19.48 9.73 -7.96
CA GLY A 398 -19.78 10.99 -8.64
C GLY A 398 -19.46 12.26 -7.83
N LEU A 399 -19.10 12.18 -6.54
CA LEU A 399 -18.66 13.32 -5.74
C LEU A 399 -17.15 13.52 -5.84
N GLY A 400 -16.68 13.90 -7.04
CA GLY A 400 -15.29 14.23 -7.32
C GLY A 400 -14.95 15.71 -7.09
N GLU A 401 -13.74 16.14 -7.50
CA GLU A 401 -13.20 17.48 -7.25
C GLU A 401 -14.11 18.60 -7.84
N ALA A 402 -14.50 18.49 -9.11
CA ALA A 402 -15.35 19.48 -9.76
C ALA A 402 -16.75 19.65 -9.10
N VAL A 403 -17.31 18.56 -8.58
CA VAL A 403 -18.58 18.60 -7.85
C VAL A 403 -18.41 19.21 -6.47
N ALA A 404 -17.32 18.84 -5.78
CA ALA A 404 -16.99 19.41 -4.46
C ALA A 404 -16.75 20.92 -4.54
N GLU A 405 -16.06 21.40 -5.57
CA GLU A 405 -15.86 22.82 -5.83
C GLU A 405 -17.21 23.56 -5.98
N GLN A 406 -18.09 23.07 -6.83
CA GLN A 406 -19.40 23.69 -7.04
C GLN A 406 -20.25 23.73 -5.77
N LEU A 407 -20.25 22.64 -4.98
CA LEU A 407 -21.00 22.60 -3.71
C LEU A 407 -20.52 23.64 -2.70
N VAL A 408 -19.20 23.80 -2.59
CA VAL A 408 -18.59 24.81 -1.69
C VAL A 408 -18.84 26.22 -2.21
N ASP A 409 -18.69 26.46 -3.52
CA ASP A 409 -18.87 27.79 -4.13
C ASP A 409 -20.34 28.26 -4.09
N LEU A 410 -21.29 27.34 -4.21
CA LEU A 410 -22.71 27.63 -4.05
C LEU A 410 -23.13 27.78 -2.57
N GLY A 411 -22.21 27.57 -1.62
CA GLY A 411 -22.53 27.62 -0.19
C GLY A 411 -23.46 26.50 0.30
N LEU A 412 -23.59 25.43 -0.47
CA LEU A 412 -24.41 24.27 -0.10
C LEU A 412 -23.73 23.36 0.91
N VAL A 413 -22.40 23.43 0.99
CA VAL A 413 -21.56 22.61 1.88
C VAL A 413 -20.51 23.49 2.55
N ASP A 414 -20.55 23.56 3.87
CA ASP A 414 -19.53 24.19 4.73
C ASP A 414 -18.70 23.13 5.46
N ALA A 415 -19.35 22.12 5.99
CA ALA A 415 -18.75 20.93 6.57
C ALA A 415 -18.99 19.71 5.65
N PRO A 416 -18.09 18.71 5.63
CA PRO A 416 -18.24 17.57 4.71
C PRO A 416 -19.54 16.79 4.90
N VAL A 417 -20.09 16.78 6.12
CA VAL A 417 -21.36 16.11 6.45
C VAL A 417 -22.58 16.79 5.84
N ASP A 418 -22.48 18.06 5.45
CA ASP A 418 -23.58 18.80 4.82
C ASP A 418 -23.97 18.19 3.47
N ALA A 419 -23.03 17.54 2.80
CA ALA A 419 -23.30 16.83 1.54
C ALA A 419 -24.37 15.74 1.67
N LEU A 420 -24.52 15.16 2.87
CA LEU A 420 -25.55 14.17 3.17
C LEU A 420 -26.97 14.77 3.20
N ALA A 421 -27.08 16.09 3.35
CA ALA A 421 -28.36 16.80 3.44
C ALA A 421 -28.72 17.54 2.14
N VAL A 422 -27.86 17.54 1.13
CA VAL A 422 -28.13 18.19 -0.16
C VAL A 422 -29.27 17.47 -0.86
N THR A 423 -30.31 18.24 -1.19
CA THR A 423 -31.55 17.71 -1.78
C THR A 423 -31.46 17.60 -3.31
N ALA A 424 -32.32 16.78 -3.91
CA ALA A 424 -32.38 16.63 -5.38
C ALA A 424 -32.55 17.96 -6.14
N PRO A 425 -33.38 18.94 -5.70
CA PRO A 425 -33.43 20.26 -6.31
C PRO A 425 -32.09 21.03 -6.23
N GLN A 426 -31.36 20.91 -5.12
CA GLN A 426 -30.05 21.55 -4.96
C GLN A 426 -28.98 20.90 -5.86
N TRP A 427 -28.98 19.57 -6.00
CA TRP A 427 -28.09 18.88 -6.94
C TRP A 427 -28.29 19.35 -8.38
N ARG A 428 -29.54 19.70 -8.79
CA ARG A 428 -29.83 20.24 -10.12
C ARG A 428 -29.24 21.63 -10.39
N LEU A 429 -28.80 22.36 -9.36
CA LEU A 429 -28.12 23.65 -9.51
C LEU A 429 -26.69 23.51 -10.02
N LEU A 430 -26.10 22.31 -9.90
CA LEU A 430 -24.72 22.06 -10.32
C LEU A 430 -24.65 21.91 -11.85
N GLU A 431 -23.60 22.49 -12.42
CA GLU A 431 -23.31 22.34 -13.83
C GLU A 431 -23.08 20.85 -14.18
N GLY A 432 -23.68 20.39 -15.28
CA GLY A 432 -23.59 18.98 -15.70
C GLY A 432 -24.57 18.03 -15.00
N PHE A 433 -25.31 18.45 -13.99
CA PHE A 433 -26.29 17.62 -13.30
C PHE A 433 -27.66 17.67 -13.98
N LYS A 434 -28.03 16.55 -14.60
CA LYS A 434 -29.38 16.27 -15.13
C LYS A 434 -30.05 15.19 -14.26
N GLU A 435 -31.30 14.83 -14.56
CA GLU A 435 -32.05 13.85 -13.73
C GLU A 435 -31.27 12.58 -13.45
N LYS A 436 -30.66 11.95 -14.45
CA LYS A 436 -29.87 10.72 -14.28
C LYS A 436 -28.68 10.92 -13.33
N SER A 437 -27.98 12.06 -13.41
CA SER A 437 -26.84 12.34 -12.52
C SER A 437 -27.31 12.58 -11.07
N VAL A 438 -28.47 13.24 -10.91
CA VAL A 438 -29.09 13.44 -9.59
C VAL A 438 -29.52 12.10 -8.99
N ASP A 439 -30.18 11.23 -9.76
CA ASP A 439 -30.62 9.92 -9.30
C ASP A 439 -29.45 9.03 -8.88
N ASN A 440 -28.36 9.05 -9.66
CA ASN A 440 -27.13 8.34 -9.33
C ASN A 440 -26.54 8.86 -8.02
N MET A 441 -26.46 10.18 -7.84
CA MET A 441 -25.93 10.79 -6.62
C MET A 441 -26.79 10.45 -5.40
N MET A 442 -28.11 10.56 -5.51
CA MET A 442 -29.03 10.19 -4.43
C MET A 442 -28.92 8.70 -4.07
N SER A 443 -28.74 7.85 -5.07
CA SER A 443 -28.51 6.41 -4.89
C SER A 443 -27.17 6.15 -4.19
N GLY A 444 -26.11 6.87 -4.58
CA GLY A 444 -24.78 6.80 -3.94
C GLY A 444 -24.82 7.22 -2.47
N LEU A 445 -25.52 8.31 -2.16
CA LEU A 445 -25.73 8.77 -0.78
C LEU A 445 -26.50 7.74 0.05
N ALA A 446 -27.54 7.12 -0.50
CA ALA A 446 -28.28 6.05 0.16
C ALA A 446 -27.42 4.79 0.39
N ALA A 447 -26.56 4.45 -0.56
CA ALA A 447 -25.61 3.34 -0.42
C ALA A 447 -24.57 3.59 0.66
N ALA A 448 -24.10 4.82 0.82
CA ALA A 448 -23.18 5.24 1.88
C ALA A 448 -23.71 4.91 3.28
N GLY A 449 -25.04 4.95 3.48
CA GLY A 449 -25.71 4.59 4.73
C GLY A 449 -25.49 3.15 5.17
N LYS A 450 -25.14 2.24 4.25
CA LYS A 450 -24.93 0.81 4.53
C LYS A 450 -23.47 0.44 4.76
N ARG A 451 -22.55 1.40 4.66
CA ARG A 451 -21.11 1.15 4.82
C ARG A 451 -20.79 0.85 6.30
N GLU A 452 -19.66 0.18 6.52
CA GLU A 452 -19.20 -0.22 7.85
C GLU A 452 -18.81 1.00 8.70
N LEU A 453 -18.95 0.90 10.03
CA LEU A 453 -18.63 1.94 11.00
C LEU A 453 -17.23 2.55 10.79
N TRP A 454 -16.22 1.71 10.51
CA TRP A 454 -14.85 2.21 10.34
C TRP A 454 -14.70 3.21 9.18
N ARG A 455 -15.52 3.08 8.13
CA ARG A 455 -15.53 4.02 7.00
C ARG A 455 -16.08 5.38 7.43
N ALA A 456 -17.11 5.40 8.26
CA ALA A 456 -17.64 6.62 8.85
C ALA A 456 -16.61 7.30 9.78
N ILE A 457 -15.89 6.52 10.60
CA ILE A 457 -14.78 7.04 11.43
C ILE A 457 -13.68 7.63 10.56
N HIS A 458 -13.27 6.92 9.51
CA HIS A 458 -12.22 7.40 8.60
C HIS A 458 -12.65 8.65 7.83
N ALA A 459 -13.92 8.72 7.43
CA ALA A 459 -14.50 9.86 6.72
C ALA A 459 -14.48 11.17 7.53
N LEU A 460 -14.56 11.10 8.88
CA LEU A 460 -14.43 12.28 9.74
C LEU A 460 -13.07 12.99 9.59
N GLY A 461 -12.05 12.29 9.10
CA GLY A 461 -10.74 12.87 8.84
C GLY A 461 -9.97 13.27 10.10
N ILE A 462 -10.20 12.57 11.22
CA ILE A 462 -9.48 12.78 12.48
C ILE A 462 -7.98 12.74 12.23
N PRO A 463 -7.20 13.75 12.66
CA PRO A 463 -5.75 13.75 12.46
C PRO A 463 -5.10 12.47 13.01
N ASN A 464 -4.10 11.95 12.33
CA ASN A 464 -3.37 10.72 12.69
C ASN A 464 -4.22 9.43 12.72
N VAL A 465 -5.51 9.47 12.37
CA VAL A 465 -6.38 8.30 12.23
C VAL A 465 -6.45 7.89 10.77
N GLY A 466 -5.65 6.89 10.39
CA GLY A 466 -5.70 6.26 9.08
C GLY A 466 -6.76 5.16 9.01
N MET A 467 -6.91 4.55 7.84
CA MET A 467 -7.90 3.48 7.60
C MET A 467 -7.77 2.31 8.59
N GLN A 468 -6.54 1.82 8.84
CA GLN A 468 -6.32 0.71 9.76
C GLN A 468 -6.70 1.09 11.19
N THR A 469 -6.26 2.26 11.65
CA THR A 469 -6.63 2.78 12.99
C THR A 469 -8.15 2.94 13.12
N ALA A 470 -8.84 3.41 12.07
CA ALA A 470 -10.30 3.52 12.06
C ALA A 470 -10.99 2.16 12.23
N LYS A 471 -10.45 1.11 11.57
CA LYS A 471 -10.94 -0.27 11.75
C LYS A 471 -10.76 -0.77 13.19
N ASP A 472 -9.59 -0.50 13.77
CA ASP A 472 -9.29 -0.94 15.14
C ASP A 472 -10.12 -0.18 16.17
N LEU A 473 -10.38 1.12 15.95
CA LEU A 473 -11.30 1.93 16.74
C LEU A 473 -12.76 1.42 16.64
N ALA A 474 -13.23 1.12 15.43
CA ALA A 474 -14.58 0.56 15.23
C ALA A 474 -14.75 -0.77 15.98
N ARG A 475 -13.77 -1.67 15.87
CA ARG A 475 -13.78 -2.96 16.57
C ARG A 475 -13.76 -2.81 18.08
N HIS A 476 -13.05 -1.80 18.62
CA HIS A 476 -12.93 -1.57 20.06
C HIS A 476 -14.18 -0.92 20.63
N PHE A 477 -14.59 0.23 20.08
CA PHE A 477 -15.68 1.03 20.63
C PHE A 477 -17.08 0.56 20.21
N LYS A 478 -17.18 -0.22 19.14
CA LYS A 478 -18.44 -0.78 18.61
C LYS A 478 -19.48 0.25 18.14
N SER A 479 -19.32 1.52 18.48
CA SER A 479 -20.20 2.59 18.01
C SER A 479 -19.47 3.93 17.92
N MET A 480 -19.95 4.80 17.05
CA MET A 480 -19.44 6.18 16.93
C MET A 480 -19.64 6.98 18.22
N ASP A 481 -20.74 6.75 18.95
CA ASP A 481 -21.02 7.44 20.21
C ASP A 481 -20.02 7.06 21.29
N ALA A 482 -19.75 5.77 21.44
CA ALA A 482 -18.74 5.30 22.41
C ALA A 482 -17.34 5.87 22.10
N LEU A 483 -16.99 5.99 20.81
CA LEU A 483 -15.74 6.64 20.41
C LEU A 483 -15.76 8.15 20.69
N ALA A 484 -16.88 8.83 20.41
CA ALA A 484 -17.01 10.27 20.62
C ALA A 484 -17.02 10.67 22.12
N ASP A 485 -17.42 9.75 22.99
CA ASP A 485 -17.44 9.93 24.44
C ASP A 485 -16.21 9.35 25.15
N ALA A 486 -15.27 8.77 24.38
CA ALA A 486 -14.05 8.19 24.91
C ALA A 486 -13.22 9.20 25.70
N LYS A 487 -12.60 8.70 26.77
CA LYS A 487 -11.67 9.44 27.61
C LYS A 487 -10.25 8.84 27.47
N LYS A 488 -9.25 9.58 27.93
CA LYS A 488 -7.85 9.13 27.83
C LYS A 488 -7.60 7.72 28.37
N PRO A 489 -8.20 7.31 29.52
CA PRO A 489 -8.04 5.93 30.02
C PRO A 489 -8.64 4.85 29.12
N ASP A 490 -9.56 5.19 28.23
CA ASP A 490 -10.18 4.25 27.28
C ASP A 490 -9.27 3.98 26.07
N LEU A 491 -8.27 4.82 25.85
CA LEU A 491 -7.31 4.77 24.74
C LEU A 491 -5.92 4.35 25.16
N LEU A 492 -5.47 4.79 26.36
CA LEU A 492 -4.10 4.63 26.84
C LEU A 492 -4.04 4.26 28.34
N ILE A 493 -3.18 3.29 28.68
CA ILE A 493 -2.78 3.01 30.04
C ILE A 493 -1.60 3.92 30.39
N THR A 494 -1.78 4.80 31.38
CA THR A 494 -0.70 5.66 31.85
C THR A 494 0.03 4.98 33.02
N LYS A 495 1.32 4.72 32.88
CA LYS A 495 2.18 4.14 33.92
C LYS A 495 3.13 5.21 34.44
N VAL A 496 3.18 5.38 35.76
CA VAL A 496 4.14 6.26 36.42
C VAL A 496 5.27 5.39 37.00
N GLY A 497 6.46 5.57 36.47
CA GLY A 497 7.66 4.84 36.92
C GLY A 497 8.14 5.33 38.30
N LYS A 498 8.89 4.50 39.02
CA LYS A 498 9.42 4.80 40.35
C LYS A 498 10.31 6.07 40.45
N LYS A 499 10.78 6.59 39.32
CA LYS A 499 11.57 7.84 39.21
C LYS A 499 10.75 9.02 38.65
N GLY A 500 9.42 8.96 38.67
CA GLY A 500 8.55 10.04 38.18
C GLY A 500 8.39 10.11 36.65
N GLY A 501 9.03 9.23 35.90
CA GLY A 501 8.82 9.16 34.44
C GLY A 501 7.42 8.62 34.11
N VAL A 502 6.71 9.29 33.19
CA VAL A 502 5.39 8.86 32.69
C VAL A 502 5.56 8.14 31.36
N SER A 503 5.05 6.92 31.28
CA SER A 503 4.97 6.16 30.04
C SER A 503 3.51 5.85 29.70
N HIS A 504 3.22 5.73 28.40
CA HIS A 504 1.90 5.41 27.89
C HIS A 504 1.95 4.09 27.13
N GLU A 505 1.05 3.17 27.45
CA GLU A 505 0.87 1.91 26.75
C GLU A 505 -0.46 1.92 26.01
N SER A 506 -0.44 1.54 24.74
CA SER A 506 -1.64 1.51 23.90
C SER A 506 -2.59 0.40 24.33
N ILE A 507 -3.88 0.72 24.46
CA ILE A 507 -4.95 -0.27 24.64
C ILE A 507 -5.36 -0.84 23.30
N ILE A 508 -5.34 0.01 22.26
CA ILE A 508 -5.73 -0.32 20.89
C ILE A 508 -4.48 -0.31 20.03
N ALA A 509 -4.27 -1.32 19.21
CA ALA A 509 -3.13 -1.40 18.31
C ALA A 509 -3.03 -0.14 17.42
N GLY A 510 -1.85 0.46 17.32
CA GLY A 510 -1.62 1.68 16.54
C GLY A 510 -2.15 2.99 17.15
N VAL A 511 -2.78 2.96 18.32
CA VAL A 511 -3.26 4.17 19.02
C VAL A 511 -2.25 4.57 20.10
N GLY A 512 -1.19 5.28 19.71
CA GLY A 512 -0.25 5.89 20.62
C GLY A 512 -0.76 7.22 21.22
N LYS A 513 0.10 7.91 21.98
CA LYS A 513 -0.24 9.18 22.62
C LYS A 513 -0.77 10.23 21.64
N GLU A 514 -0.09 10.42 20.51
CA GLU A 514 -0.45 11.42 19.48
C GLU A 514 -1.83 11.15 18.87
N VAL A 515 -2.11 9.89 18.53
CA VAL A 515 -3.41 9.48 17.98
C VAL A 515 -4.50 9.65 19.02
N SER A 516 -4.25 9.27 20.28
CA SER A 516 -5.17 9.45 21.40
C SER A 516 -5.50 10.93 21.61
N ASP A 517 -4.46 11.79 21.69
CA ASP A 517 -4.64 13.23 21.88
C ASP A 517 -5.42 13.85 20.70
N SER A 518 -5.21 13.37 19.45
CA SER A 518 -5.96 13.80 18.26
C SER A 518 -7.44 13.41 18.33
N ILE A 519 -7.76 12.20 18.75
CA ILE A 519 -9.16 11.73 18.92
C ILE A 519 -9.88 12.56 19.96
N LEU A 520 -9.27 12.74 21.13
CA LEU A 520 -9.86 13.51 22.23
C LEU A 520 -10.05 14.97 21.85
N SER A 521 -9.07 15.59 21.21
CA SER A 521 -9.15 16.96 20.70
C SER A 521 -10.26 17.11 19.65
N PHE A 522 -10.37 16.18 18.72
CA PHE A 522 -11.39 16.20 17.68
C PHE A 522 -12.81 16.22 18.27
N PHE A 523 -13.11 15.30 19.18
CA PHE A 523 -14.45 15.22 19.79
C PHE A 523 -14.68 16.21 20.94
N SER A 524 -13.67 16.98 21.36
CA SER A 524 -13.87 18.11 22.27
C SER A 524 -14.52 19.31 21.58
N ASP A 525 -14.41 19.41 20.23
CA ASP A 525 -15.09 20.43 19.45
C ASP A 525 -16.59 20.09 19.28
N PRO A 526 -17.52 20.97 19.75
CA PRO A 526 -18.96 20.74 19.59
C PRO A 526 -19.39 20.56 18.13
N ASN A 527 -18.74 21.24 17.18
CA ASN A 527 -19.08 21.13 15.77
C ASN A 527 -18.86 19.70 15.26
N HIS A 528 -17.77 19.05 15.66
CA HIS A 528 -17.50 17.67 15.24
C HIS A 528 -18.50 16.68 15.86
N ARG A 529 -19.00 16.94 17.05
CA ARG A 529 -20.11 16.15 17.63
C ARG A 529 -21.40 16.36 16.85
N ASP A 530 -21.65 17.56 16.35
CA ASP A 530 -22.80 17.83 15.48
C ASP A 530 -22.68 17.13 14.13
N TRP A 531 -21.46 16.93 13.61
CA TRP A 531 -21.24 16.07 12.44
C TRP A 531 -21.72 14.64 12.69
N VAL A 532 -21.43 14.05 13.83
CA VAL A 532 -21.92 12.71 14.19
C VAL A 532 -23.46 12.67 14.22
N LYS A 533 -24.11 13.72 14.74
CA LYS A 533 -25.59 13.83 14.72
C LYS A 533 -26.11 13.93 13.28
N ALA A 534 -25.46 14.72 12.43
CA ALA A 534 -25.83 14.86 11.02
C ALA A 534 -25.69 13.53 10.26
N MET A 535 -24.60 12.79 10.46
CA MET A 535 -24.40 11.45 9.90
C MET A 535 -25.51 10.48 10.32
N ARG A 536 -25.89 10.51 11.59
CA ARG A 536 -27.00 9.68 12.11
C ARG A 536 -28.34 10.07 11.49
N LYS A 537 -28.62 11.37 11.38
CA LYS A 537 -29.86 11.88 10.76
C LYS A 537 -29.93 11.46 9.27
N ALA A 538 -28.80 11.40 8.59
CA ALA A 538 -28.69 10.94 7.21
C ALA A 538 -28.81 9.41 7.06
N GLY A 539 -28.91 8.66 8.15
CA GLY A 539 -29.08 7.21 8.14
C GLY A 539 -27.78 6.42 7.92
N LEU A 540 -26.59 7.03 8.19
CA LEU A 540 -25.34 6.28 8.14
C LEU A 540 -25.29 5.21 9.24
N ASN A 541 -24.69 4.08 8.92
CA ASN A 541 -24.40 3.04 9.91
C ASN A 541 -23.27 3.50 10.84
N LEU A 542 -23.62 3.85 12.07
CA LEU A 542 -22.70 4.32 13.11
C LEU A 542 -22.47 3.27 14.22
N ILE A 543 -22.83 2.03 13.94
CA ILE A 543 -22.66 0.90 14.86
C ILE A 543 -21.90 -0.19 14.12
N GLU A 544 -20.87 -0.74 14.77
CA GLU A 544 -20.20 -1.92 14.25
C GLU A 544 -21.22 -3.08 14.26
N ALA A 545 -21.45 -3.68 13.11
CA ALA A 545 -22.27 -4.88 13.06
C ALA A 545 -21.70 -5.85 14.10
N SER A 546 -22.51 -6.23 15.09
CA SER A 546 -22.15 -7.30 16.00
C SER A 546 -21.75 -8.49 15.11
N ALA A 547 -20.49 -8.89 15.20
CA ALA A 547 -20.01 -10.10 14.55
C ALA A 547 -21.06 -11.18 14.83
N GLY A 548 -21.57 -11.80 13.77
CA GLY A 548 -22.74 -12.67 13.79
C GLY A 548 -22.76 -13.55 15.03
N GLY A 549 -23.93 -13.72 15.58
CA GLY A 549 -24.34 -14.28 16.86
C GLY A 549 -23.27 -15.00 17.65
N SER A 550 -23.19 -14.70 18.94
CA SER A 550 -22.32 -15.44 19.85
C SER A 550 -22.56 -16.95 19.69
N VAL A 551 -21.57 -17.64 19.15
CA VAL A 551 -21.65 -19.10 18.99
C VAL A 551 -21.39 -19.73 20.35
N GLU A 552 -22.35 -20.52 20.83
CA GLU A 552 -22.22 -21.24 22.10
C GLU A 552 -20.96 -22.14 22.06
N GLY A 553 -20.09 -22.01 23.06
CA GLY A 553 -18.79 -22.70 23.10
C GLY A 553 -17.60 -21.85 22.62
N ILE A 554 -17.80 -20.75 21.90
CA ILE A 554 -16.74 -19.82 21.44
C ILE A 554 -16.83 -18.47 22.14
N ALA A 555 -18.02 -17.97 22.38
CA ALA A 555 -18.23 -16.67 22.98
C ALA A 555 -17.57 -16.53 24.36
N GLY A 556 -16.75 -15.49 24.51
CA GLY A 556 -16.00 -15.19 25.75
C GLY A 556 -14.77 -16.07 25.97
N LYS A 557 -14.51 -17.08 25.14
CA LYS A 557 -13.35 -17.98 25.22
C LYS A 557 -12.12 -17.39 24.56
N THR A 558 -10.95 -17.69 25.11
CA THR A 558 -9.65 -17.25 24.59
C THR A 558 -8.97 -18.40 23.85
N PHE A 559 -8.70 -18.18 22.58
CA PHE A 559 -8.03 -19.12 21.67
C PHE A 559 -6.59 -18.70 21.38
N VAL A 560 -5.72 -19.66 21.14
CA VAL A 560 -4.37 -19.43 20.60
C VAL A 560 -4.19 -20.29 19.35
N LEU A 561 -3.80 -19.68 18.24
CA LEU A 561 -3.54 -20.38 16.99
C LEU A 561 -2.05 -20.72 16.90
N THR A 562 -1.71 -21.97 16.54
CA THR A 562 -0.34 -22.44 16.35
C THR A 562 -0.26 -23.46 15.21
N GLY A 563 0.88 -23.47 14.50
CA GLY A 563 1.04 -24.30 13.31
C GLY A 563 0.28 -23.77 12.10
N THR A 564 0.30 -24.54 11.01
CA THR A 564 -0.41 -24.27 9.75
C THR A 564 -1.71 -25.06 9.75
N LEU A 565 -2.84 -24.35 9.68
CA LEU A 565 -4.15 -25.00 9.61
C LEU A 565 -4.37 -25.55 8.18
N PRO A 566 -5.00 -26.73 8.02
CA PRO A 566 -5.14 -27.40 6.72
C PRO A 566 -5.86 -26.59 5.64
N THR A 567 -6.91 -25.85 6.01
CA THR A 567 -7.78 -25.14 5.04
C THR A 567 -8.06 -23.68 5.42
N LEU A 568 -7.76 -23.25 6.65
CA LEU A 568 -7.96 -21.87 7.12
C LEU A 568 -6.64 -21.13 7.20
N GLY A 569 -6.59 -19.93 6.62
CA GLY A 569 -5.53 -18.97 6.91
C GLY A 569 -5.58 -18.56 8.40
N ARG A 570 -4.43 -18.26 8.99
CA ARG A 570 -4.35 -17.87 10.42
C ARG A 570 -5.21 -16.66 10.77
N ASP A 571 -5.24 -15.66 9.87
CA ASP A 571 -6.05 -14.45 10.05
C ASP A 571 -7.53 -14.75 9.82
N GLU A 572 -7.86 -15.64 8.89
CA GLU A 572 -9.22 -16.10 8.67
C GLU A 572 -9.78 -16.89 9.86
N ALA A 573 -8.99 -17.81 10.43
CA ALA A 573 -9.34 -18.51 11.66
C ALA A 573 -9.55 -17.53 12.83
N ARG A 574 -8.69 -16.51 12.94
CA ARG A 574 -8.86 -15.44 13.91
C ARG A 574 -10.17 -14.70 13.71
N ASP A 575 -10.46 -14.23 12.49
CA ASP A 575 -11.66 -13.50 12.16
C ASP A 575 -12.94 -14.31 12.42
N LEU A 576 -12.91 -15.62 12.13
CA LEU A 576 -14.04 -16.52 12.42
C LEU A 576 -14.27 -16.68 13.92
N ILE A 577 -13.22 -16.86 14.72
CA ILE A 577 -13.31 -16.97 16.19
C ILE A 577 -13.82 -15.64 16.76
N GLU A 578 -13.28 -14.51 16.32
CA GLU A 578 -13.67 -13.19 16.81
C GLU A 578 -15.10 -12.83 16.37
N LYS A 579 -15.52 -13.18 15.17
CA LYS A 579 -16.91 -13.07 14.70
C LYS A 579 -17.88 -13.92 15.51
N ALA A 580 -17.44 -15.06 16.01
CA ALA A 580 -18.21 -15.94 16.89
C ALA A 580 -18.21 -15.51 18.36
N GLY A 581 -17.57 -14.36 18.69
CA GLY A 581 -17.52 -13.80 20.04
C GLY A 581 -16.36 -14.32 20.90
N GLY A 582 -15.41 -15.06 20.34
CA GLY A 582 -14.17 -15.48 20.99
C GLY A 582 -13.08 -14.41 20.98
N LYS A 583 -11.97 -14.66 21.67
CA LYS A 583 -10.75 -13.82 21.66
C LYS A 583 -9.57 -14.64 21.19
N VAL A 584 -8.70 -14.06 20.33
CA VAL A 584 -7.47 -14.73 19.89
C VAL A 584 -6.25 -14.04 20.53
N SER A 585 -5.43 -14.86 21.23
CA SER A 585 -4.20 -14.38 21.89
C SER A 585 -2.94 -14.87 21.17
N GLY A 586 -1.89 -14.09 21.19
CA GLY A 586 -0.59 -14.42 20.61
C GLY A 586 0.23 -15.45 21.42
N SER A 587 -0.09 -15.68 22.70
CA SER A 587 0.66 -16.57 23.59
C SER A 587 -0.24 -17.43 24.47
N VAL A 588 0.23 -18.64 24.78
CA VAL A 588 -0.49 -19.58 25.66
C VAL A 588 -0.24 -19.23 27.13
N SER A 589 -1.31 -19.17 27.92
CA SER A 589 -1.29 -18.92 29.36
C SER A 589 -2.38 -19.73 30.07
N LYS A 590 -2.41 -19.72 31.40
CA LYS A 590 -3.50 -20.35 32.19
C LYS A 590 -4.90 -19.76 31.93
N LYS A 591 -4.98 -18.61 31.22
CA LYS A 591 -6.24 -17.97 30.81
C LYS A 591 -6.65 -18.36 29.38
N THR A 592 -5.90 -19.22 28.70
CA THR A 592 -6.23 -19.72 27.36
C THR A 592 -7.20 -20.88 27.51
N ASP A 593 -8.35 -20.80 26.85
CA ASP A 593 -9.37 -21.86 26.90
C ASP A 593 -9.08 -22.97 25.88
N TYR A 594 -8.58 -22.61 24.70
CA TYR A 594 -8.27 -23.56 23.62
C TYR A 594 -7.01 -23.17 22.87
N VAL A 595 -6.23 -24.16 22.45
CA VAL A 595 -5.18 -24.00 21.46
C VAL A 595 -5.60 -24.71 20.19
N VAL A 596 -5.74 -23.99 19.09
CA VAL A 596 -6.02 -24.57 17.77
C VAL A 596 -4.66 -24.87 17.13
N ALA A 597 -4.37 -26.16 16.96
CA ALA A 597 -3.10 -26.65 16.44
C ALA A 597 -3.27 -27.21 15.04
N GLY A 598 -2.52 -26.65 14.10
CA GLY A 598 -2.33 -27.20 12.76
C GLY A 598 -1.04 -27.99 12.65
N GLU A 599 -0.63 -28.32 11.43
CA GLU A 599 0.64 -28.98 11.14
C GLU A 599 1.83 -28.13 11.61
N GLU A 600 2.91 -28.79 12.04
CA GLU A 600 4.13 -28.14 12.58
C GLU A 600 3.87 -27.16 13.74
N ALA A 601 2.93 -27.49 14.61
CA ALA A 601 2.66 -26.72 15.81
C ALA A 601 3.86 -26.73 16.77
N GLY A 602 4.58 -25.59 16.82
CA GLY A 602 5.84 -25.45 17.59
C GLY A 602 5.65 -25.25 19.11
N SER A 603 6.52 -24.47 19.73
CA SER A 603 6.61 -24.26 21.19
C SER A 603 5.30 -23.90 21.90
N LYS A 604 4.30 -23.35 21.20
CA LYS A 604 2.98 -23.06 21.79
C LYS A 604 2.17 -24.31 22.09
N LEU A 605 2.32 -25.37 21.28
CA LEU A 605 1.68 -26.66 21.53
C LEU A 605 2.25 -27.31 22.78
N THR A 606 3.59 -27.36 22.89
CA THR A 606 4.28 -27.87 24.09
C THR A 606 3.81 -27.15 25.35
N LYS A 607 3.75 -25.81 25.27
CA LYS A 607 3.29 -24.98 26.39
C LYS A 607 1.82 -25.19 26.75
N ALA A 608 0.98 -25.48 25.78
CA ALA A 608 -0.43 -25.83 26.01
C ALA A 608 -0.55 -27.14 26.79
N GLN A 609 0.23 -28.17 26.41
CA GLN A 609 0.29 -29.44 27.07
C GLN A 609 0.81 -29.31 28.53
N GLU A 610 1.88 -28.52 28.74
CA GLU A 610 2.41 -28.25 30.07
C GLU A 610 1.40 -27.56 31.01
N LEU A 611 0.56 -26.67 30.45
CA LEU A 611 -0.44 -25.92 31.21
C LEU A 611 -1.80 -26.62 31.30
N GLY A 612 -1.97 -27.78 30.65
CA GLY A 612 -3.23 -28.52 30.61
C GLY A 612 -4.33 -27.80 29.81
N VAL A 613 -3.95 -26.95 28.84
CA VAL A 613 -4.91 -26.24 27.98
C VAL A 613 -5.41 -27.18 26.89
N PRO A 614 -6.73 -27.32 26.67
CA PRO A 614 -7.30 -28.13 25.60
C PRO A 614 -6.75 -27.74 24.23
N VAL A 615 -6.27 -28.74 23.48
CA VAL A 615 -5.80 -28.58 22.11
C VAL A 615 -6.85 -29.18 21.17
N ILE A 616 -7.25 -28.40 20.18
CA ILE A 616 -8.20 -28.78 19.13
C ILE A 616 -7.57 -28.57 17.75
N ASP A 617 -8.04 -29.31 16.77
CA ASP A 617 -7.68 -29.13 15.36
C ASP A 617 -8.63 -28.17 14.63
N GLU A 618 -8.38 -27.93 13.35
CA GLU A 618 -9.23 -27.09 12.51
C GLU A 618 -10.64 -27.64 12.36
N ALA A 619 -10.79 -28.97 12.26
CA ALA A 619 -12.09 -29.61 12.09
C ALA A 619 -12.97 -29.41 13.33
N ALA A 620 -12.38 -29.56 14.52
CA ALA A 620 -13.06 -29.26 15.77
C ALA A 620 -13.42 -27.77 15.91
N LEU A 621 -12.52 -26.85 15.49
CA LEU A 621 -12.83 -25.42 15.44
C LEU A 621 -14.01 -25.13 14.52
N ARG A 622 -14.02 -25.68 13.28
CA ARG A 622 -15.14 -25.52 12.34
C ARG A 622 -16.45 -26.02 12.92
N LYS A 623 -16.43 -27.18 13.54
CA LYS A 623 -17.61 -27.73 14.22
C LYS A 623 -18.11 -26.82 15.34
N MET A 624 -17.22 -26.21 16.10
CA MET A 624 -17.59 -25.23 17.13
C MET A 624 -18.17 -23.94 16.51
N LEU A 625 -17.75 -23.57 15.30
CA LEU A 625 -18.25 -22.41 14.56
C LEU A 625 -19.60 -22.65 13.87
N GLY A 626 -20.14 -23.89 13.92
CA GLY A 626 -21.44 -24.25 13.35
C GLY A 626 -21.36 -24.69 11.88
N GLY A 627 -20.17 -25.10 11.41
CA GLY A 627 -19.89 -25.64 10.07
C GLY A 627 -19.85 -27.17 10.06
#